data_3f15ac3c8c1a630855a39b349cea7da1
#
_entry.id   3f15ac3c8c1a630855a39b349cea7da1
#
_cell.length_a   1.000
_cell.length_b   1.000
_cell.length_c   1.000
_cell.angle_alpha   90.00
_cell.angle_beta   90.00
_cell.angle_gamma   90.00
#
_symmetry.space_group_name_H-M   'P 1'
#
loop_
_entity.id
_entity.type
_entity.pdbx_description
1 polymer ?
#
loop_
_entity_poly.entity_id
_entity_poly.type
_entity_poly.pdbx_seq_one_letter_code
_entity_poly.pdbx_strand_id
1 'polypeptide(L)'
;HMHCGQMVALIGPNGAGKSTLIRAILGQREYEGKITFHEASGKEAKLRIGYVPQSPAFDRGDPVSVMDLFTCCIFKRPAFLRPTKVMREKVLACLANVHGEALIDKRIGTLSGGELQRVLLALALEPMPNILILDEPLSGVDVEGMSLLMDMLDEIRKKFDLSILMTTHDFTMLEQYCDQVVLLQGKILRRGTPLDVLNSEEFAQAFHMGGGAQA
;
A
#
# COMPACT_ATOMS: atom_id res chain seq x y z
N HIS A 1 0.38 -3.51 17.90
CA HIS A 1 1.32 -2.38 17.85
C HIS A 1 2.18 -2.51 16.59
N MET A 2 2.50 -1.40 15.97
CA MET A 2 3.43 -1.25 14.86
C MET A 2 4.33 -0.06 15.19
N HIS A 3 5.63 -0.20 14.99
CA HIS A 3 6.60 0.85 15.30
C HIS A 3 6.93 1.66 14.05
N CYS A 4 7.44 2.89 14.24
CA CYS A 4 7.90 3.73 13.14
C CYS A 4 8.94 2.99 12.28
N GLY A 5 8.92 3.22 10.98
CA GLY A 5 9.83 2.59 10.03
C GLY A 5 9.65 1.10 9.80
N GLN A 6 8.67 0.43 10.44
CA GLN A 6 8.42 -0.99 10.22
C GLN A 6 7.58 -1.26 8.98
N MET A 7 7.89 -2.37 8.29
CA MET A 7 7.04 -2.97 7.28
C MET A 7 6.33 -4.19 7.88
N VAL A 8 5.00 -4.12 7.93
CA VAL A 8 4.14 -5.16 8.50
C VAL A 8 3.24 -5.73 7.43
N ALA A 9 3.25 -7.05 7.27
CA ALA A 9 2.32 -7.75 6.39
C ALA A 9 1.12 -8.27 7.17
N LEU A 10 -0.07 -7.96 6.69
CA LEU A 10 -1.34 -8.49 7.16
C LEU A 10 -1.80 -9.61 6.22
N ILE A 11 -1.71 -10.84 6.67
CA ILE A 11 -2.06 -12.03 5.89
C ILE A 11 -3.29 -12.73 6.44
N GLY A 12 -3.89 -13.57 5.64
CA GLY A 12 -5.06 -14.37 6.03
C GLY A 12 -5.87 -14.78 4.81
N PRO A 13 -6.72 -15.80 4.92
CA PRO A 13 -7.55 -16.27 3.82
C PRO A 13 -8.53 -15.21 3.32
N ASN A 14 -9.19 -15.50 2.19
CA ASN A 14 -10.26 -14.64 1.70
C ASN A 14 -11.39 -14.58 2.72
N GLY A 15 -11.94 -13.39 2.96
CA GLY A 15 -12.94 -13.17 3.99
C GLY A 15 -12.39 -13.06 5.42
N ALA A 16 -11.09 -13.15 5.65
CA ALA A 16 -10.47 -13.05 6.98
C ALA A 16 -10.69 -11.69 7.68
N GLY A 17 -11.10 -10.65 6.94
CA GLY A 17 -11.35 -9.32 7.48
C GLY A 17 -10.23 -8.31 7.21
N LYS A 18 -9.24 -8.63 6.37
CA LYS A 18 -8.12 -7.73 6.03
C LYS A 18 -8.58 -6.36 5.54
N SER A 19 -9.38 -6.33 4.47
CA SER A 19 -9.91 -5.08 3.91
C SER A 19 -10.90 -4.39 4.85
N THR A 20 -11.60 -5.14 5.72
CA THR A 20 -12.45 -4.58 6.78
C THR A 20 -11.63 -3.82 7.80
N LEU A 21 -10.50 -4.39 8.25
CA LEU A 21 -9.56 -3.73 9.16
C LEU A 21 -8.96 -2.48 8.52
N ILE A 22 -8.51 -2.57 7.26
CA ILE A 22 -8.00 -1.40 6.53
C ILE A 22 -9.05 -0.30 6.47
N ARG A 23 -10.30 -0.61 6.10
CA ARG A 23 -11.38 0.39 6.05
C ARG A 23 -11.68 1.02 7.41
N ALA A 24 -11.57 0.25 8.51
CA ALA A 24 -11.70 0.79 9.86
C ALA A 24 -10.55 1.76 10.19
N ILE A 25 -9.30 1.43 9.84
CA ILE A 25 -8.14 2.32 10.02
C ILE A 25 -8.29 3.60 9.19
N LEU A 26 -8.85 3.50 7.98
CA LEU A 26 -9.12 4.64 7.10
C LEU A 26 -10.31 5.50 7.56
N GLY A 27 -11.03 5.11 8.62
CA GLY A 27 -12.24 5.79 9.09
C GLY A 27 -13.46 5.61 8.17
N GLN A 28 -13.42 4.63 7.27
CA GLN A 28 -14.49 4.31 6.32
C GLN A 28 -15.50 3.29 6.88
N ARG A 29 -15.24 2.76 8.07
CA ARG A 29 -16.11 1.80 8.76
C ARG A 29 -16.08 2.07 10.26
N GLU A 30 -17.24 2.00 10.89
CA GLU A 30 -17.36 2.05 12.34
C GLU A 30 -16.69 0.84 12.99
N TYR A 31 -16.07 1.06 14.13
CA TYR A 31 -15.41 0.04 14.94
C TYR A 31 -15.52 0.40 16.43
N GLU A 32 -15.41 -0.59 17.29
CA GLU A 32 -15.31 -0.42 18.73
C GLU A 32 -13.84 -0.39 19.15
N GLY A 33 -13.52 0.49 20.11
CA GLY A 33 -12.15 0.65 20.60
C GLY A 33 -11.46 1.93 20.10
N LYS A 34 -10.14 2.00 20.22
CA LYS A 34 -9.35 3.18 19.86
C LYS A 34 -8.14 2.79 19.02
N ILE A 35 -7.95 3.47 17.90
CA ILE A 35 -6.73 3.42 17.09
C ILE A 35 -5.94 4.68 17.40
N THR A 36 -4.73 4.53 17.92
CA THR A 36 -3.86 5.65 18.29
C THR A 36 -2.56 5.59 17.53
N PHE A 37 -2.05 6.75 17.19
CA PHE A 37 -0.72 6.94 16.63
C PHE A 37 0.11 7.77 17.59
N HIS A 38 1.32 7.31 17.89
CA HIS A 38 2.27 8.00 18.76
C HIS A 38 3.56 8.25 17.99
N GLU A 39 4.10 9.45 18.09
CA GLU A 39 5.45 9.72 17.63
C GLU A 39 6.50 9.02 18.51
N ALA A 40 7.74 8.98 18.04
CA ALA A 40 8.86 8.42 18.81
C ALA A 40 9.04 9.10 20.20
N SER A 41 8.55 10.33 20.33
CA SER A 41 8.48 11.07 21.63
C SER A 41 7.43 10.54 22.61
N GLY A 42 6.60 9.58 22.20
CA GLY A 42 5.46 9.06 22.98
C GLY A 42 4.22 9.96 22.97
N LYS A 43 4.26 11.13 22.31
CA LYS A 43 3.10 12.02 22.18
C LYS A 43 2.14 11.50 21.13
N GLU A 44 0.83 11.58 21.42
CA GLU A 44 -0.21 11.30 20.44
C GLU A 44 -0.14 12.35 19.32
N ALA A 45 -0.03 11.90 18.08
CA ALA A 45 0.09 12.76 16.93
C ALA A 45 -1.05 12.52 15.93
N LYS A 46 -1.27 13.50 15.06
CA LYS A 46 -2.25 13.36 14.00
C LYS A 46 -1.78 12.33 12.97
N LEU A 47 -2.53 11.25 12.86
CA LEU A 47 -2.29 10.22 11.86
C LEU A 47 -2.54 10.78 10.44
N ARG A 48 -1.53 10.63 9.59
CA ARG A 48 -1.62 10.89 8.14
C ARG A 48 -1.40 9.58 7.44
N ILE A 49 -2.40 9.14 6.69
CA ILE A 49 -2.40 7.84 6.01
C ILE A 49 -2.26 8.07 4.52
N GLY A 50 -1.26 7.44 3.90
CA GLY A 50 -1.23 7.17 2.47
C GLY A 50 -1.92 5.84 2.20
N TYR A 51 -2.75 5.75 1.17
CA TYR A 51 -3.45 4.51 0.85
C TYR A 51 -3.39 4.20 -0.64
N VAL A 52 -2.97 2.99 -0.95
CA VAL A 52 -3.00 2.43 -2.31
C VAL A 52 -3.98 1.25 -2.30
N PRO A 53 -5.11 1.36 -3.02
CA PRO A 53 -6.11 0.29 -3.10
C PRO A 53 -5.67 -0.84 -4.05
N GLN A 54 -6.18 -2.04 -3.83
CA GLN A 54 -5.94 -3.23 -4.64
C GLN A 54 -6.31 -3.03 -6.12
N SER A 55 -7.44 -2.40 -6.38
CA SER A 55 -7.96 -2.20 -7.74
C SER A 55 -8.47 -0.77 -7.87
N PRO A 56 -7.65 0.15 -8.35
CA PRO A 56 -8.13 1.49 -8.68
C PRO A 56 -9.09 1.39 -9.88
N ALA A 57 -10.22 2.08 -9.77
CA ALA A 57 -11.25 2.11 -10.82
C ALA A 57 -10.83 3.05 -11.96
N PHE A 58 -9.83 2.64 -12.77
CA PHE A 58 -9.48 3.31 -14.02
C PHE A 58 -9.93 2.46 -15.21
N ASP A 59 -10.64 3.07 -16.13
CA ASP A 59 -10.96 2.42 -17.40
C ASP A 59 -9.77 2.57 -18.36
N ARG A 60 -9.46 1.50 -19.10
CA ARG A 60 -8.39 1.54 -20.13
C ARG A 60 -8.68 2.57 -21.23
N GLY A 61 -9.94 2.94 -21.42
CA GLY A 61 -10.38 3.94 -22.38
C GLY A 61 -10.26 5.39 -21.89
N ASP A 62 -10.02 5.62 -20.62
CA ASP A 62 -9.98 6.97 -20.06
C ASP A 62 -8.84 7.81 -20.66
N PRO A 63 -9.12 9.02 -21.15
CA PRO A 63 -8.11 9.91 -21.72
C PRO A 63 -7.27 10.63 -20.66
N VAL A 64 -7.26 10.14 -19.42
CA VAL A 64 -6.61 10.76 -18.26
C VAL A 64 -5.13 10.43 -18.28
N SER A 65 -4.25 11.44 -18.27
CA SER A 65 -2.82 11.27 -18.07
C SER A 65 -2.43 11.20 -16.59
N VAL A 66 -1.21 10.72 -16.31
CA VAL A 66 -0.64 10.77 -14.95
C VAL A 66 -0.61 12.21 -14.44
N MET A 67 -0.21 13.19 -15.28
CA MET A 67 -0.22 14.60 -14.91
C MET A 67 -1.62 15.09 -14.53
N ASP A 68 -2.66 14.67 -15.26
CA ASP A 68 -4.06 15.03 -14.96
C ASP A 68 -4.51 14.45 -13.62
N LEU A 69 -4.17 13.18 -13.34
CA LEU A 69 -4.47 12.54 -12.06
C LEU A 69 -3.88 13.34 -10.89
N PHE A 70 -2.59 13.67 -10.96
CA PHE A 70 -1.94 14.46 -9.91
C PHE A 70 -2.52 15.86 -9.81
N THR A 71 -2.87 16.48 -10.95
CA THR A 71 -3.51 17.80 -10.97
C THR A 71 -4.83 17.80 -10.22
N CYS A 72 -5.67 16.80 -10.44
CA CYS A 72 -6.94 16.65 -9.75
C CYS A 72 -6.77 16.34 -8.26
N CYS A 73 -5.91 15.40 -7.93
CA CYS A 73 -5.78 14.88 -6.56
C CYS A 73 -5.01 15.83 -5.64
N ILE A 74 -3.89 16.38 -6.08
CA ILE A 74 -3.01 17.22 -5.25
C ILE A 74 -3.45 18.70 -5.30
N PHE A 75 -3.66 19.23 -6.50
CA PHE A 75 -3.93 20.66 -6.67
C PHE A 75 -5.42 20.98 -6.69
N LYS A 76 -6.31 19.95 -6.66
CA LYS A 76 -7.78 20.11 -6.70
C LYS A 76 -8.24 20.99 -7.86
N ARG A 77 -7.54 20.90 -9.01
CA ARG A 77 -7.85 21.64 -10.24
C ARG A 77 -8.43 20.69 -11.29
N PRO A 78 -9.41 21.17 -12.08
CA PRO A 78 -9.95 20.39 -13.20
C PRO A 78 -8.86 20.04 -14.23
N ALA A 79 -8.86 18.81 -14.74
CA ALA A 79 -7.86 18.31 -15.69
C ALA A 79 -7.82 19.07 -17.03
N PHE A 80 -8.94 19.71 -17.43
CA PHE A 80 -8.98 20.49 -18.68
C PHE A 80 -8.19 21.82 -18.60
N LEU A 81 -7.80 22.24 -17.40
CA LEU A 81 -6.93 23.39 -17.23
C LEU A 81 -5.47 22.96 -17.35
N ARG A 82 -4.76 23.53 -18.32
CA ARG A 82 -3.35 23.22 -18.53
C ARG A 82 -2.55 23.37 -17.23
N PRO A 83 -1.72 22.36 -16.86
CA PRO A 83 -0.89 22.43 -15.68
C PRO A 83 0.17 23.52 -15.84
N THR A 84 0.47 24.22 -14.75
CA THR A 84 1.56 25.20 -14.72
C THR A 84 2.91 24.49 -14.62
N LYS A 85 4.00 25.21 -14.96
CA LYS A 85 5.38 24.70 -14.82
C LYS A 85 5.66 24.23 -13.38
N VAL A 86 5.24 25.01 -12.38
CA VAL A 86 5.41 24.69 -10.95
C VAL A 86 4.69 23.40 -10.58
N MET A 87 3.46 23.18 -11.08
CA MET A 87 2.73 21.94 -10.85
C MET A 87 3.45 20.75 -11.46
N ARG A 88 3.96 20.88 -12.69
CA ARG A 88 4.71 19.83 -13.36
C ARG A 88 5.99 19.46 -12.60
N GLU A 89 6.74 20.45 -12.13
CA GLU A 89 7.94 20.25 -11.31
C GLU A 89 7.62 19.52 -10.01
N LYS A 90 6.51 19.86 -9.34
CA LYS A 90 6.05 19.18 -8.14
C LYS A 90 5.68 17.72 -8.44
N VAL A 91 4.96 17.44 -9.51
CA VAL A 91 4.59 16.09 -9.91
C VAL A 91 5.83 15.26 -10.27
N LEU A 92 6.77 15.81 -10.99
CA LEU A 92 8.06 15.16 -11.27
C LEU A 92 8.79 14.80 -9.98
N ALA A 93 8.81 15.70 -8.98
CA ALA A 93 9.43 15.43 -7.69
C ALA A 93 8.71 14.29 -6.92
N CYS A 94 7.37 14.19 -7.01
CA CYS A 94 6.62 13.07 -6.44
C CYS A 94 6.98 11.75 -7.16
N LEU A 95 7.00 11.76 -8.50
CA LEU A 95 7.32 10.59 -9.30
C LEU A 95 8.77 10.14 -9.16
N ALA A 96 9.71 11.05 -8.88
CA ALA A 96 11.11 10.71 -8.64
C ALA A 96 11.32 9.80 -7.44
N ASN A 97 10.45 9.88 -6.41
CA ASN A 97 10.52 8.98 -5.26
C ASN A 97 10.22 7.51 -5.60
N VAL A 98 9.63 7.27 -6.77
CA VAL A 98 9.22 5.94 -7.24
C VAL A 98 9.84 5.59 -8.59
N HIS A 99 10.89 6.32 -9.02
CA HIS A 99 11.54 6.16 -10.34
C HIS A 99 10.54 6.19 -11.51
N GLY A 100 9.55 7.08 -11.42
CA GLY A 100 8.40 7.16 -12.32
C GLY A 100 8.33 8.42 -13.17
N GLU A 101 9.39 9.23 -13.27
CA GLU A 101 9.38 10.55 -13.95
C GLU A 101 8.97 10.45 -15.43
N ALA A 102 9.39 9.36 -16.11
CA ALA A 102 9.04 9.10 -17.49
C ALA A 102 7.54 8.81 -17.72
N LEU A 103 6.79 8.59 -16.65
CA LEU A 103 5.37 8.26 -16.71
C LEU A 103 4.45 9.49 -16.77
N ILE A 104 4.97 10.68 -16.46
CA ILE A 104 4.17 11.89 -16.23
C ILE A 104 3.18 12.22 -17.36
N ASP A 105 3.55 11.98 -18.60
CA ASP A 105 2.73 12.30 -19.77
C ASP A 105 1.99 11.06 -20.32
N LYS A 106 2.21 9.86 -19.74
CA LYS A 106 1.51 8.64 -20.17
C LYS A 106 0.05 8.69 -19.73
N ARG A 107 -0.82 8.06 -20.55
CA ARG A 107 -2.22 7.80 -20.16
C ARG A 107 -2.28 6.67 -19.16
N ILE A 108 -3.10 6.82 -18.11
CA ILE A 108 -3.23 5.81 -17.04
C ILE A 108 -3.62 4.45 -17.60
N GLY A 109 -4.58 4.41 -18.54
CA GLY A 109 -5.04 3.16 -19.17
C GLY A 109 -3.98 2.42 -20.00
N THR A 110 -2.82 3.04 -20.31
CA THR A 110 -1.71 2.43 -21.07
C THR A 110 -0.56 1.95 -20.17
N LEU A 111 -0.64 2.20 -18.88
CA LEU A 111 0.39 1.79 -17.93
C LEU A 111 0.35 0.27 -17.70
N SER A 112 1.53 -0.34 -17.55
CA SER A 112 1.63 -1.69 -17.00
C SER A 112 1.18 -1.72 -15.53
N GLY A 113 0.91 -2.91 -14.98
CA GLY A 113 0.53 -3.05 -13.56
C GLY A 113 1.55 -2.40 -12.62
N GLY A 114 2.84 -2.67 -12.82
CA GLY A 114 3.92 -2.08 -12.01
C GLY A 114 4.08 -0.57 -12.20
N GLU A 115 3.89 -0.04 -13.43
CA GLU A 115 3.90 1.40 -13.68
C GLU A 115 2.74 2.10 -12.96
N LEU A 116 1.54 1.51 -13.01
CA LEU A 116 0.36 2.03 -12.33
C LEU A 116 0.57 2.02 -10.81
N GLN A 117 1.09 0.93 -10.25
CA GLN A 117 1.40 0.85 -8.82
C GLN A 117 2.38 1.93 -8.39
N ARG A 118 3.44 2.20 -9.17
CA ARG A 118 4.38 3.30 -8.88
C ARG A 118 3.70 4.66 -8.91
N VAL A 119 2.83 4.92 -9.87
CA VAL A 119 2.07 6.18 -9.94
C VAL A 119 1.17 6.36 -8.74
N LEU A 120 0.43 5.32 -8.34
CA LEU A 120 -0.46 5.34 -7.17
C LEU A 120 0.33 5.51 -5.87
N LEU A 121 1.49 4.87 -5.77
CA LEU A 121 2.39 5.01 -4.63
C LEU A 121 2.90 6.45 -4.53
N ALA A 122 3.38 7.05 -5.64
CA ALA A 122 3.80 8.45 -5.65
C ALA A 122 2.69 9.41 -5.21
N LEU A 123 1.45 9.13 -5.59
CA LEU A 123 0.29 9.91 -5.18
C LEU A 123 -0.03 9.73 -3.69
N ALA A 124 0.05 8.51 -3.17
CA ALA A 124 -0.21 8.18 -1.77
C ALA A 124 0.87 8.76 -0.81
N LEU A 125 2.06 9.04 -1.33
CA LEU A 125 3.14 9.70 -0.58
C LEU A 125 3.02 11.23 -0.52
N GLU A 126 2.02 11.84 -1.17
CA GLU A 126 1.84 13.30 -1.18
C GLU A 126 0.47 13.72 -0.59
N PRO A 127 0.44 14.43 0.53
CA PRO A 127 1.57 14.81 1.37
C PRO A 127 2.17 13.61 2.11
N MET A 128 3.46 13.67 2.44
CA MET A 128 4.17 12.57 3.10
C MET A 128 3.39 12.05 4.31
N PRO A 129 2.99 10.78 4.30
CA PRO A 129 2.22 10.17 5.38
C PRO A 129 3.11 9.71 6.55
N ASN A 130 2.49 9.35 7.69
CA ASN A 130 3.15 8.66 8.79
C ASN A 130 3.09 7.13 8.60
N ILE A 131 2.00 6.67 7.98
CA ILE A 131 1.80 5.27 7.62
C ILE A 131 1.29 5.17 6.19
N LEU A 132 1.86 4.24 5.45
CA LEU A 132 1.42 3.86 4.12
C LEU A 132 0.70 2.51 4.21
N ILE A 133 -0.53 2.46 3.73
CA ILE A 133 -1.34 1.24 3.67
C ILE A 133 -1.44 0.81 2.20
N LEU A 134 -1.04 -0.42 1.93
CA LEU A 134 -1.03 -1.02 0.61
C LEU A 134 -1.94 -2.26 0.61
N ASP A 135 -3.04 -2.20 -0.14
CA ASP A 135 -3.96 -3.32 -0.23
C ASP A 135 -3.63 -4.17 -1.46
N GLU A 136 -2.95 -5.30 -1.26
CA GLU A 136 -2.45 -6.22 -2.29
C GLU A 136 -1.61 -5.54 -3.40
N PRO A 137 -0.53 -4.83 -3.04
CA PRO A 137 0.22 -4.01 -3.99
C PRO A 137 0.95 -4.81 -5.08
N LEU A 138 1.14 -6.11 -4.88
CA LEU A 138 1.81 -7.02 -5.81
C LEU A 138 0.85 -7.67 -6.81
N SER A 139 -0.47 -7.46 -6.66
CA SER A 139 -1.47 -8.07 -7.53
C SER A 139 -1.35 -7.55 -8.97
N GLY A 140 -1.21 -8.47 -9.92
CA GLY A 140 -1.08 -8.12 -11.34
C GLY A 140 0.30 -7.56 -11.75
N VAL A 141 1.30 -7.70 -10.89
CA VAL A 141 2.70 -7.37 -11.16
C VAL A 141 3.46 -8.67 -11.44
N ASP A 142 4.34 -8.69 -12.42
CA ASP A 142 5.21 -9.83 -12.70
C ASP A 142 6.32 -9.98 -11.66
N VAL A 143 6.99 -11.12 -11.62
CA VAL A 143 7.99 -11.46 -10.56
C VAL A 143 9.11 -10.43 -10.48
N GLU A 144 9.62 -9.96 -11.61
CA GLU A 144 10.68 -8.95 -11.66
C GLU A 144 10.18 -7.59 -11.12
N GLY A 145 8.97 -7.20 -11.53
CA GLY A 145 8.32 -5.98 -11.03
C GLY A 145 7.98 -6.04 -9.53
N MET A 146 7.66 -7.23 -8.99
CA MET A 146 7.43 -7.41 -7.55
C MET A 146 8.70 -7.09 -6.75
N SER A 147 9.85 -7.64 -7.16
CA SER A 147 11.13 -7.36 -6.49
C SER A 147 11.46 -5.88 -6.53
N LEU A 148 11.37 -5.26 -7.72
CA LEU A 148 11.61 -3.82 -7.89
C LEU A 148 10.68 -2.96 -7.02
N LEU A 149 9.40 -3.32 -6.91
CA LEU A 149 8.44 -2.61 -6.08
C LEU A 149 8.79 -2.73 -4.59
N MET A 150 9.17 -3.93 -4.14
CA MET A 150 9.51 -4.17 -2.74
C MET A 150 10.82 -3.48 -2.35
N ASP A 151 11.84 -3.51 -3.22
CA ASP A 151 13.09 -2.76 -3.02
C ASP A 151 12.82 -1.26 -2.88
N MET A 152 12.00 -0.70 -3.78
CA MET A 152 11.61 0.70 -3.74
C MET A 152 10.84 1.06 -2.46
N LEU A 153 9.91 0.20 -2.00
CA LEU A 153 9.20 0.40 -0.74
C LEU A 153 10.15 0.38 0.45
N ASP A 154 11.15 -0.50 0.44
CA ASP A 154 12.17 -0.60 1.49
C ASP A 154 13.09 0.65 1.50
N GLU A 155 13.47 1.17 0.34
CA GLU A 155 14.20 2.44 0.24
C GLU A 155 13.38 3.62 0.77
N ILE A 156 12.12 3.74 0.37
CA ILE A 156 11.23 4.83 0.80
C ILE A 156 11.02 4.78 2.31
N ARG A 157 10.74 3.60 2.89
CA ARG A 157 10.51 3.49 4.33
C ARG A 157 11.74 3.88 5.14
N LYS A 158 12.93 3.48 4.70
CA LYS A 158 14.21 3.85 5.35
C LYS A 158 14.53 5.33 5.21
N LYS A 159 14.28 5.90 4.03
CA LYS A 159 14.56 7.33 3.75
C LYS A 159 13.68 8.27 4.57
N PHE A 160 12.42 7.91 4.79
CA PHE A 160 11.41 8.79 5.40
C PHE A 160 10.93 8.33 6.77
N ASP A 161 11.51 7.28 7.37
CA ASP A 161 11.05 6.62 8.60
C ASP A 161 9.56 6.27 8.53
N LEU A 162 9.12 5.80 7.35
CA LEU A 162 7.74 5.54 7.01
C LEU A 162 7.33 4.14 7.45
N SER A 163 6.25 4.05 8.22
CA SER A 163 5.64 2.74 8.52
C SER A 163 4.82 2.25 7.35
N ILE A 164 4.94 0.96 7.00
CA ILE A 164 4.19 0.35 5.90
C ILE A 164 3.36 -0.82 6.43
N LEU A 165 2.04 -0.77 6.20
CA LEU A 165 1.13 -1.89 6.40
C LEU A 165 0.66 -2.39 5.04
N MET A 166 0.97 -3.63 4.69
CA MET A 166 0.53 -4.20 3.42
C MET A 166 -0.29 -5.47 3.62
N THR A 167 -1.29 -5.68 2.78
CA THR A 167 -1.91 -7.00 2.62
C THR A 167 -1.27 -7.73 1.45
N THR A 168 -1.12 -9.03 1.56
CA THR A 168 -0.63 -9.86 0.46
C THR A 168 -1.13 -11.29 0.58
N HIS A 169 -1.22 -11.95 -0.57
CA HIS A 169 -1.39 -13.40 -0.70
C HIS A 169 -0.10 -14.09 -1.16
N ASP A 170 0.92 -13.32 -1.51
CA ASP A 170 2.25 -13.84 -1.83
C ASP A 170 3.14 -13.78 -0.60
N PHE A 171 3.63 -14.94 -0.16
CA PHE A 171 4.43 -15.08 1.04
C PHE A 171 5.94 -15.11 0.74
N THR A 172 6.33 -15.17 -0.53
CA THR A 172 7.74 -15.36 -0.95
C THR A 172 8.62 -14.18 -0.58
N MET A 173 8.07 -12.96 -0.56
CA MET A 173 8.81 -11.73 -0.25
C MET A 173 8.80 -11.35 1.24
N LEU A 174 7.98 -12.04 2.07
CA LEU A 174 7.77 -11.63 3.46
C LEU A 174 9.05 -11.70 4.29
N GLU A 175 9.82 -12.77 4.15
CA GLU A 175 11.05 -12.98 4.94
C GLU A 175 12.12 -11.92 4.64
N GLN A 176 12.18 -11.46 3.41
CA GLN A 176 13.20 -10.52 2.97
C GLN A 176 12.86 -9.07 3.35
N TYR A 177 11.57 -8.67 3.30
CA TYR A 177 11.19 -7.26 3.39
C TYR A 177 10.39 -6.90 4.64
N CYS A 178 9.65 -7.85 5.22
CA CYS A 178 8.77 -7.55 6.34
C CYS A 178 9.46 -7.76 7.70
N ASP A 179 9.34 -6.78 8.58
CA ASP A 179 9.80 -6.92 9.96
C ASP A 179 8.84 -7.77 10.78
N GLN A 180 7.55 -7.77 10.41
CA GLN A 180 6.50 -8.46 11.14
C GLN A 180 5.39 -8.93 10.22
N VAL A 181 4.79 -10.06 10.59
CA VAL A 181 3.59 -10.61 9.96
C VAL A 181 2.49 -10.75 10.99
N VAL A 182 1.27 -10.41 10.58
CA VAL A 182 0.04 -10.58 11.37
C VAL A 182 -0.89 -11.49 10.60
N LEU A 183 -1.19 -12.67 11.15
CA LEU A 183 -2.18 -13.60 10.62
C LEU A 183 -3.56 -13.28 11.19
N LEU A 184 -4.49 -12.94 10.29
CA LEU A 184 -5.86 -12.55 10.62
C LEU A 184 -6.87 -13.59 10.10
N GLN A 185 -7.85 -13.94 10.94
CA GLN A 185 -9.05 -14.70 10.55
C GLN A 185 -10.20 -14.31 11.49
N GLY A 186 -10.87 -13.20 11.20
CA GLY A 186 -11.86 -12.61 12.11
C GLY A 186 -11.27 -12.04 13.40
N LYS A 187 -10.17 -12.61 13.86
CA LYS A 187 -9.31 -12.14 14.96
C LYS A 187 -7.84 -12.36 14.60
N ILE A 188 -6.94 -11.71 15.33
CA ILE A 188 -5.51 -12.01 15.18
C ILE A 188 -5.25 -13.40 15.75
N LEU A 189 -4.83 -14.33 14.89
CA LEU A 189 -4.46 -15.69 15.28
C LEU A 189 -3.00 -15.74 15.76
N ARG A 190 -2.11 -15.11 15.01
CA ARG A 190 -0.67 -15.09 15.28
C ARG A 190 -0.06 -13.76 14.87
N ARG A 191 1.02 -13.39 15.56
CA ARG A 191 1.86 -12.23 15.22
C ARG A 191 3.30 -12.55 15.58
N GLY A 192 4.25 -12.20 14.73
CA GLY A 192 5.65 -12.45 14.96
C GLY A 192 6.51 -12.08 13.75
N THR A 193 7.74 -12.58 13.72
CA THR A 193 8.57 -12.52 12.52
C THR A 193 7.91 -13.33 11.39
N PRO A 194 8.25 -13.09 10.11
CA PRO A 194 7.74 -13.90 9.01
C PRO A 194 7.91 -15.40 9.25
N LEU A 195 9.09 -15.85 9.67
CA LEU A 195 9.38 -17.26 9.97
C LEU A 195 8.50 -17.81 11.10
N ASP A 196 8.31 -17.06 12.19
CA ASP A 196 7.48 -17.49 13.31
C ASP A 196 6.01 -17.70 12.93
N VAL A 197 5.52 -16.88 12.00
CA VAL A 197 4.11 -16.95 11.57
C VAL A 197 3.92 -18.00 10.48
N LEU A 198 4.78 -18.02 9.46
CA LEU A 198 4.65 -18.95 8.32
C LEU A 198 4.85 -20.42 8.72
N ASN A 199 5.68 -20.69 9.74
CA ASN A 199 5.91 -22.04 10.27
C ASN A 199 4.96 -22.43 11.40
N SER A 200 3.96 -21.60 11.72
CA SER A 200 3.04 -21.86 12.83
C SER A 200 1.90 -22.83 12.46
N GLU A 201 1.36 -23.52 13.44
CA GLU A 201 0.19 -24.38 13.27
C GLU A 201 -1.04 -23.55 12.87
N GLU A 202 -1.17 -22.34 13.41
CA GLU A 202 -2.26 -21.43 13.09
C GLU A 202 -2.26 -21.02 11.61
N PHE A 203 -1.07 -20.83 11.03
CA PHE A 203 -0.95 -20.55 9.59
C PHE A 203 -1.35 -21.75 8.77
N ALA A 204 -0.86 -22.95 9.10
CA ALA A 204 -1.22 -24.18 8.42
C ALA A 204 -2.74 -24.43 8.47
N GLN A 205 -3.36 -24.25 9.64
CA GLN A 205 -4.82 -24.41 9.81
C GLN A 205 -5.61 -23.36 9.02
N ALA A 206 -5.20 -22.08 9.04
CA ALA A 206 -5.91 -20.99 8.37
C ALA A 206 -5.94 -21.16 6.84
N PHE A 207 -4.89 -21.68 6.25
CA PHE A 207 -4.79 -21.84 4.79
C PHE A 207 -5.18 -23.23 4.29
N HIS A 208 -5.15 -24.27 5.12
CA HIS A 208 -5.65 -25.61 4.77
C HIS A 208 -7.18 -25.73 4.89
N MET A 209 -7.81 -24.95 5.74
CA MET A 209 -9.28 -24.92 5.83
C MET A 209 -9.97 -24.24 4.62
N GLY A 210 -9.22 -23.54 3.77
CA GLY A 210 -9.71 -22.97 2.50
C GLY A 210 -9.75 -23.94 1.32
N GLY A 211 -9.23 -25.17 1.46
CA GLY A 211 -9.16 -26.19 0.39
C GLY A 211 -10.31 -27.20 0.38
N GLY A 212 -11.30 -27.08 1.28
CA GLY A 212 -12.33 -28.10 1.51
C GLY A 212 -13.73 -27.82 0.96
N ALA A 213 -13.89 -26.84 0.05
CA ALA A 213 -15.20 -26.54 -0.53
C ALA A 213 -15.13 -26.33 -2.06
N GLN A 214 -14.53 -27.30 -2.76
CA GLN A 214 -14.77 -27.53 -4.19
C GLN A 214 -14.71 -29.05 -4.44
N ALA A 215 -15.85 -29.67 -4.26
CA ALA A 215 -16.22 -30.96 -4.86
C ALA A 215 -17.65 -30.81 -5.35
#